data_fbdbde3371271b7f18e051a4c43b2629
#
_entry.id   fbdbde3371271b7f18e051a4c43b2629
#
_cell.length_a   1.000
_cell.length_b   1.000
_cell.length_c   1.000
_cell.angle_alpha   90.00
_cell.angle_beta   90.00
_cell.angle_gamma   90.00
#
_symmetry.space_group_name_H-M   'P 1'
#
loop_
_entity.id
_entity.type
_entity.pdbx_description
1 polymer ?
#
loop_
_entity_poly.entity_id
_entity_poly.type
_entity_poly.pdbx_seq_one_letter_code
_entity_poly.pdbx_strand_id
1 'polypeptide(L)'
;MKESKTLVKIIATLVALAVIVFAGIKIKDTYLVKYDGKIEIEVIDLNNVEVKKKQIRFKEGDTLVKLIEDNFDNVLFKDGMLMNIETLETPADWASFICVYVDGKMSEVGIEQIAFTDGTKISLIMTELVY
;
A
#
# COMPACT_ATOMS: atom_id res chain seq x y z
N MET A 1 35.15 38.75 -7.74
CA MET A 1 34.78 37.38 -7.98
C MET A 1 34.61 36.52 -6.73
N LYS A 2 34.77 37.09 -5.56
CA LYS A 2 34.41 36.41 -4.31
C LYS A 2 32.95 36.09 -4.21
N GLU A 3 32.08 36.89 -4.80
CA GLU A 3 30.61 36.72 -4.74
C GLU A 3 30.14 35.51 -5.50
N SER A 4 30.72 35.16 -6.66
CA SER A 4 30.27 33.98 -7.42
C SER A 4 30.68 32.66 -6.75
N LYS A 5 31.78 32.61 -6.03
CA LYS A 5 32.21 31.44 -5.25
C LYS A 5 31.32 31.23 -4.04
N THR A 6 30.92 32.31 -3.38
CA THR A 6 29.98 32.25 -2.25
C THR A 6 28.59 31.80 -2.71
N LEU A 7 28.12 32.30 -3.82
CA LEU A 7 26.84 31.92 -4.40
C LEU A 7 26.81 30.44 -4.77
N VAL A 8 27.87 29.93 -5.40
CA VAL A 8 27.96 28.51 -5.76
C VAL A 8 27.98 27.62 -4.51
N LYS A 9 28.67 28.03 -3.45
CA LYS A 9 28.66 27.30 -2.16
C LYS A 9 27.27 27.28 -1.52
N ILE A 10 26.55 28.38 -1.55
CA ILE A 10 25.17 28.47 -1.01
C ILE A 10 24.23 27.56 -1.80
N ILE A 11 24.30 27.58 -3.11
CA ILE A 11 23.48 26.71 -3.96
C ILE A 11 23.78 25.24 -3.72
N ALA A 12 25.06 24.86 -3.63
CA ALA A 12 25.47 23.48 -3.35
C ALA A 12 24.97 23.01 -1.99
N THR A 13 25.03 23.86 -0.97
CA THR A 13 24.51 23.54 0.37
C THR A 13 23.01 23.37 0.37
N LEU A 14 22.26 24.22 -0.33
CA LEU A 14 20.81 24.10 -0.45
C LEU A 14 20.40 22.82 -1.17
N VAL A 15 21.09 22.43 -2.23
CA VAL A 15 20.85 21.18 -2.94
C VAL A 15 21.11 19.97 -2.05
N ALA A 16 22.21 19.97 -1.29
CA ALA A 16 22.53 18.90 -0.37
C ALA A 16 21.49 18.77 0.73
N LEU A 17 21.01 19.87 1.30
CA LEU A 17 19.94 19.87 2.30
C LEU A 17 18.63 19.34 1.73
N ALA A 18 18.27 19.72 0.52
CA ALA A 18 17.08 19.23 -0.14
C ALA A 18 17.14 17.71 -0.35
N VAL A 19 18.27 17.17 -0.74
CA VAL A 19 18.48 15.73 -0.90
C VAL A 19 18.33 14.99 0.42
N ILE A 20 18.91 15.51 1.50
CA ILE A 20 18.82 14.91 2.84
C ILE A 20 17.39 14.92 3.34
N VAL A 21 16.67 16.03 3.21
CA VAL A 21 15.27 16.13 3.59
C VAL A 21 14.41 15.16 2.79
N PHE A 22 14.64 15.04 1.50
CA PHE A 22 13.91 14.13 0.63
C PHE A 22 14.15 12.65 1.00
N ALA A 23 15.38 12.28 1.30
CA ALA A 23 15.71 10.93 1.75
C ALA A 23 15.11 10.63 3.13
N GLY A 24 15.16 11.59 4.07
CA GLY A 24 14.56 11.45 5.39
C GLY A 24 13.04 11.30 5.33
N ILE A 25 12.40 11.99 4.41
CA ILE A 25 10.96 11.87 4.18
C ILE A 25 10.59 10.45 3.71
N LYS A 26 11.35 9.89 2.77
CA LYS A 26 11.10 8.52 2.29
C LYS A 26 11.25 7.47 3.37
N ILE A 27 12.14 7.65 4.31
CA ILE A 27 12.37 6.72 5.41
C ILE A 27 11.25 6.81 6.46
N LYS A 28 10.75 8.00 6.76
CA LYS A 28 9.73 8.22 7.79
C LYS A 28 8.34 7.74 7.40
N ASP A 29 8.01 7.70 6.12
CA ASP A 29 6.67 7.43 5.65
C ASP A 29 6.54 6.06 4.99
N THR A 30 7.04 5.03 5.68
CA THR A 30 6.93 3.64 5.23
C THR A 30 5.48 3.17 5.12
N TYR A 31 4.56 3.73 5.91
CA TYR A 31 3.17 3.28 6.01
C TYR A 31 2.15 4.29 5.52
N LEU A 32 2.52 5.57 5.44
CA LEU A 32 1.63 6.64 5.01
C LEU A 32 2.01 7.11 3.62
N VAL A 33 1.00 7.30 2.80
CA VAL A 33 1.21 7.84 1.45
C VAL A 33 1.42 9.33 1.52
N LYS A 34 2.46 9.81 0.88
CA LYS A 34 2.81 11.24 0.86
C LYS A 34 2.28 12.00 -0.33
N TYR A 35 1.97 11.30 -1.40
CA TYR A 35 1.56 11.92 -2.65
C TYR A 35 0.23 11.35 -3.09
N ASP A 36 -0.52 12.14 -3.82
CA ASP A 36 -1.73 11.66 -4.48
C ASP A 36 -1.35 10.72 -5.63
N GLY A 37 -2.19 9.73 -5.88
CA GLY A 37 -1.98 8.79 -6.97
C GLY A 37 -3.15 7.84 -7.10
N LYS A 38 -2.92 6.74 -7.83
CA LYS A 38 -3.90 5.69 -8.04
C LYS A 38 -3.26 4.33 -7.80
N ILE A 39 -4.00 3.45 -7.13
CA ILE A 39 -3.64 2.05 -7.00
C ILE A 39 -4.74 1.20 -7.59
N GLU A 40 -4.40 -0.02 -7.96
CA GLU A 40 -5.36 -1.02 -8.40
C GLU A 40 -5.50 -2.07 -7.31
N ILE A 41 -6.73 -2.38 -6.92
CA ILE A 41 -7.02 -3.44 -5.96
C ILE A 41 -7.94 -4.46 -6.63
N GLU A 42 -7.50 -5.71 -6.68
CA GLU A 42 -8.31 -6.82 -7.19
C GLU A 42 -8.59 -7.83 -6.08
N VAL A 43 -9.79 -8.40 -6.12
CA VAL A 43 -10.24 -9.43 -5.19
C VAL A 43 -10.47 -10.72 -5.99
N ILE A 44 -9.79 -11.79 -5.59
CA ILE A 44 -9.81 -13.07 -6.31
C ILE A 44 -10.27 -14.16 -5.35
N ASP A 45 -11.22 -14.99 -5.79
CA ASP A 45 -11.77 -16.07 -4.97
C ASP A 45 -10.93 -17.37 -5.05
N LEU A 46 -11.37 -18.42 -4.34
CA LEU A 46 -10.69 -19.72 -4.30
C LEU A 46 -10.59 -20.38 -5.67
N ASN A 47 -11.48 -20.06 -6.58
CA ASN A 47 -11.50 -20.61 -7.93
C ASN A 47 -10.67 -19.78 -8.91
N ASN A 48 -9.87 -18.87 -8.38
CA ASN A 48 -9.05 -17.95 -9.16
C ASN A 48 -9.87 -17.04 -10.09
N VAL A 49 -11.09 -16.73 -9.69
CA VAL A 49 -11.99 -15.83 -10.40
C VAL A 49 -11.91 -14.44 -9.79
N GLU A 50 -11.75 -13.43 -10.61
CA GLU A 50 -11.78 -12.04 -10.18
C GLU A 50 -13.21 -11.65 -9.79
N VAL A 51 -13.43 -11.43 -8.50
CA VAL A 51 -14.72 -11.02 -7.95
C VAL A 51 -14.94 -9.54 -8.16
N LYS A 52 -13.92 -8.74 -7.95
CA LYS A 52 -13.96 -7.30 -8.11
C LYS A 52 -12.58 -6.73 -8.35
N LYS A 53 -12.53 -5.65 -9.13
CA LYS A 53 -11.32 -4.92 -9.42
C LYS A 53 -11.64 -3.44 -9.50
N LYS A 54 -10.89 -2.63 -8.78
CA LYS A 54 -11.08 -1.19 -8.77
C LYS A 54 -9.76 -0.46 -8.87
N GLN A 55 -9.77 0.64 -9.62
CA GLN A 55 -8.73 1.64 -9.52
C GLN A 55 -9.18 2.69 -8.50
N ILE A 56 -8.35 2.93 -7.51
CA ILE A 56 -8.69 3.80 -6.39
C ILE A 56 -7.70 4.96 -6.33
N ARG A 57 -8.22 6.17 -6.28
CA ARG A 57 -7.42 7.35 -6.03
C ARG A 57 -7.13 7.46 -4.54
N PHE A 58 -5.89 7.74 -4.23
CA PHE A 58 -5.47 8.00 -2.86
C PHE A 58 -4.86 9.39 -2.73
N LYS A 59 -4.89 9.90 -1.51
CA LYS A 59 -4.32 11.19 -1.12
C LYS A 59 -3.27 10.98 -0.05
N GLU A 60 -2.44 11.99 0.14
CA GLU A 60 -1.49 12.02 1.24
C GLU A 60 -2.17 11.67 2.57
N GLY A 61 -1.58 10.75 3.31
CA GLY A 61 -2.10 10.30 4.60
C GLY A 61 -3.09 9.14 4.56
N ASP A 62 -3.50 8.70 3.38
CA ASP A 62 -4.37 7.53 3.25
C ASP A 62 -3.63 6.24 3.59
N THR A 63 -4.36 5.28 4.15
CA THR A 63 -3.85 3.94 4.44
C THR A 63 -4.57 2.92 3.56
N LEU A 64 -3.92 1.78 3.31
CA LEU A 64 -4.52 0.71 2.52
C LEU A 64 -5.82 0.20 3.18
N VAL A 65 -5.83 0.04 4.50
CA VAL A 65 -7.01 -0.39 5.25
C VAL A 65 -8.19 0.54 4.99
N LYS A 66 -7.98 1.84 5.09
CA LYS A 66 -9.04 2.82 4.87
C LYS A 66 -9.54 2.81 3.43
N LEU A 67 -8.64 2.72 2.47
CA LEU A 67 -9.02 2.65 1.05
C LEU A 67 -9.87 1.41 0.76
N ILE A 68 -9.54 0.28 1.37
CA ILE A 68 -10.31 -0.95 1.24
C ILE A 68 -11.70 -0.79 1.89
N GLU A 69 -11.76 -0.28 3.12
CA GLU A 69 -13.03 -0.08 3.82
C GLU A 69 -13.97 0.86 3.06
N ASP A 70 -13.43 1.92 2.47
CA ASP A 70 -14.22 2.94 1.78
C ASP A 70 -14.69 2.51 0.39
N ASN A 71 -14.05 1.51 -0.23
CA ASN A 71 -14.28 1.19 -1.64
C ASN A 71 -14.85 -0.22 -1.89
N PHE A 72 -14.86 -1.09 -0.90
CA PHE A 72 -15.35 -2.46 -1.03
C PHE A 72 -16.45 -2.74 -0.01
N ASP A 73 -17.28 -3.73 -0.32
CA ASP A 73 -18.38 -4.16 0.55
C ASP A 73 -17.95 -5.32 1.43
N ASN A 74 -18.70 -5.52 2.54
CA ASN A 74 -18.51 -6.64 3.46
C ASN A 74 -17.08 -6.75 4.00
N VAL A 75 -16.42 -5.61 4.21
CA VAL A 75 -15.06 -5.57 4.70
C VAL A 75 -15.02 -5.77 6.21
N LEU A 76 -14.21 -6.72 6.66
CA LEU A 76 -13.97 -6.96 8.07
C LEU A 76 -12.48 -7.15 8.31
N PHE A 77 -11.93 -6.32 9.19
CA PHE A 77 -10.56 -6.48 9.70
C PHE A 77 -10.63 -6.96 11.16
N LYS A 78 -9.75 -7.89 11.51
CA LYS A 78 -9.62 -8.39 12.86
C LYS A 78 -8.15 -8.63 13.16
N ASP A 79 -7.66 -8.05 14.27
CA ASP A 79 -6.26 -8.19 14.70
C ASP A 79 -5.24 -7.85 13.60
N GLY A 80 -5.52 -6.82 12.82
CA GLY A 80 -4.66 -6.37 11.72
C GLY A 80 -4.74 -7.22 10.46
N MET A 81 -5.69 -8.16 10.38
CA MET A 81 -5.86 -9.05 9.24
C MET A 81 -7.19 -8.79 8.53
N LEU A 82 -7.16 -8.85 7.21
CA LEU A 82 -8.37 -8.78 6.40
C LEU A 82 -9.06 -10.15 6.43
N MET A 83 -10.23 -10.20 7.07
CA MET A 83 -11.02 -11.42 7.22
C MET A 83 -12.03 -11.61 6.11
N ASN A 84 -12.75 -10.54 5.75
CA ASN A 84 -13.81 -10.59 4.74
C ASN A 84 -13.64 -9.41 3.78
N ILE A 85 -13.97 -9.64 2.53
CA ILE A 85 -14.12 -8.59 1.52
C ILE A 85 -14.99 -9.12 0.39
N GLU A 86 -16.01 -8.34 0.00
CA GLU A 86 -16.99 -8.70 -1.03
C GLU A 86 -17.62 -10.06 -0.69
N THR A 87 -17.48 -11.06 -1.55
CA THR A 87 -17.99 -12.42 -1.34
C THR A 87 -17.02 -13.32 -0.59
N LEU A 88 -15.80 -12.86 -0.31
CA LEU A 88 -14.80 -13.64 0.38
C LEU A 88 -14.98 -13.54 1.89
N GLU A 89 -15.07 -14.68 2.55
CA GLU A 89 -15.17 -14.77 4.00
C GLU A 89 -14.19 -15.82 4.52
N THR A 90 -13.38 -15.45 5.50
CA THR A 90 -12.48 -16.39 6.16
C THR A 90 -13.29 -17.25 7.12
N PRO A 91 -13.33 -18.58 6.91
CA PRO A 91 -14.08 -19.46 7.81
C PRO A 91 -13.47 -19.55 9.20
N ALA A 92 -14.30 -19.93 10.17
CA ALA A 92 -13.87 -20.01 11.57
C ALA A 92 -12.74 -21.03 11.80
N ASP A 93 -12.67 -22.07 10.98
CA ASP A 93 -11.63 -23.09 11.05
C ASP A 93 -10.35 -22.74 10.30
N TRP A 94 -10.32 -21.58 9.65
CA TRP A 94 -9.18 -21.10 8.87
C TRP A 94 -8.77 -22.04 7.72
N ALA A 95 -9.73 -22.79 7.17
CA ALA A 95 -9.46 -23.66 6.02
C ALA A 95 -9.04 -22.87 4.78
N SER A 96 -9.41 -21.62 4.74
CA SER A 96 -8.97 -20.68 3.73
C SER A 96 -8.80 -19.28 4.35
N PHE A 97 -8.02 -18.44 3.72
CA PHE A 97 -7.75 -17.08 4.22
C PHE A 97 -7.34 -16.18 3.08
N ILE A 98 -7.41 -14.87 3.30
CA ILE A 98 -7.08 -13.88 2.28
C ILE A 98 -5.59 -13.55 2.37
N CYS A 99 -4.85 -13.81 1.28
CA CYS A 99 -3.46 -13.41 1.13
C CYS A 99 -3.38 -12.09 0.40
N VAL A 100 -2.45 -11.24 0.80
CA VAL A 100 -2.22 -9.93 0.19
C VAL A 100 -0.94 -9.99 -0.64
N TYR A 101 -1.07 -9.63 -1.91
CA TYR A 101 0.06 -9.52 -2.84
C TYR A 101 0.23 -8.07 -3.26
N VAL A 102 1.47 -7.62 -3.29
CA VAL A 102 1.85 -6.27 -3.72
C VAL A 102 2.72 -6.42 -4.96
N ASP A 103 2.25 -5.91 -6.09
CA ASP A 103 2.93 -6.01 -7.38
C ASP A 103 3.35 -7.44 -7.72
N GLY A 104 2.45 -8.40 -7.43
CA GLY A 104 2.65 -9.81 -7.72
C GLY A 104 3.46 -10.60 -6.72
N LYS A 105 3.90 -9.98 -5.63
CA LYS A 105 4.64 -10.64 -4.55
C LYS A 105 3.83 -10.68 -3.27
N MET A 106 3.82 -11.82 -2.60
CA MET A 106 3.18 -11.95 -1.30
C MET A 106 3.79 -10.95 -0.31
N SER A 107 2.93 -10.23 0.40
CA SER A 107 3.38 -9.28 1.40
C SER A 107 4.00 -10.01 2.60
N GLU A 108 5.15 -9.51 3.06
CA GLU A 108 5.83 -10.02 4.25
C GLU A 108 5.38 -9.31 5.52
N VAL A 109 4.54 -8.27 5.39
CA VAL A 109 4.03 -7.48 6.50
C VAL A 109 2.51 -7.51 6.52
N GLY A 110 1.92 -7.19 7.67
CA GLY A 110 0.47 -7.09 7.80
C GLY A 110 -0.10 -5.98 6.89
N ILE A 111 -1.37 -6.11 6.55
CA ILE A 111 -2.04 -5.19 5.62
C ILE A 111 -2.00 -3.74 6.11
N GLU A 112 -1.98 -3.52 7.42
CA GLU A 112 -1.87 -2.18 8.01
C GLU A 112 -0.51 -1.52 7.75
N GLN A 113 0.51 -2.32 7.42
CA GLN A 113 1.89 -1.87 7.25
C GLN A 113 2.34 -1.85 5.79
N ILE A 114 1.42 -2.08 4.86
CA ILE A 114 1.76 -2.08 3.44
C ILE A 114 1.89 -0.65 2.93
N ALA A 115 3.08 -0.35 2.43
CA ALA A 115 3.35 0.90 1.73
C ALA A 115 2.95 0.75 0.25
N PHE A 116 2.41 1.81 -0.32
CA PHE A 116 2.04 1.83 -1.73
C PHE A 116 2.32 3.20 -2.35
N THR A 117 2.49 3.20 -3.64
CA THR A 117 2.75 4.41 -4.43
C THR A 117 1.84 4.42 -5.65
N ASP A 118 1.90 5.48 -6.43
CA ASP A 118 1.14 5.54 -7.69
C ASP A 118 1.50 4.36 -8.60
N GLY A 119 0.49 3.66 -9.06
CA GLY A 119 0.65 2.50 -9.93
C GLY A 119 0.84 1.16 -9.20
N THR A 120 0.83 1.14 -7.87
CA THR A 120 0.90 -0.12 -7.12
C THR A 120 -0.34 -0.98 -7.37
N LYS A 121 -0.13 -2.27 -7.56
CA LYS A 121 -1.20 -3.25 -7.70
C LYS A 121 -1.29 -4.11 -6.45
N ILE A 122 -2.46 -4.10 -5.81
CA ILE A 122 -2.76 -4.93 -4.64
C ILE A 122 -3.71 -6.05 -5.07
N SER A 123 -3.34 -7.30 -4.78
CA SER A 123 -4.18 -8.45 -5.05
C SER A 123 -4.58 -9.11 -3.73
N LEU A 124 -5.88 -9.23 -3.50
CA LEU A 124 -6.46 -9.87 -2.33
C LEU A 124 -7.00 -11.22 -2.78
N ILE A 125 -6.25 -12.28 -2.49
CA ILE A 125 -6.50 -13.61 -3.03
C ILE A 125 -6.87 -14.58 -1.93
N MET A 126 -8.08 -15.14 -2.02
CA MET A 126 -8.49 -16.20 -1.13
C MET A 126 -7.67 -17.46 -1.41
N THR A 127 -6.99 -17.95 -0.40
CA THR A 127 -6.05 -19.06 -0.51
C THR A 127 -6.49 -20.19 0.39
N GLU A 128 -6.51 -21.41 -0.14
CA GLU A 128 -6.81 -22.60 0.64
C GLU A 128 -5.59 -23.02 1.46
N LEU A 129 -5.81 -23.36 2.73
CA LEU A 129 -4.76 -23.88 3.57
C LEU A 129 -4.53 -25.34 3.21
N VAL A 130 -3.34 -25.64 2.68
CA VAL A 130 -2.94 -27.01 2.30
C VAL A 130 -1.96 -27.55 3.34
N TYR A 131 -2.31 -28.66 3.95
CA TYR A 131 -1.46 -29.36 4.91
C TYR A 131 -0.61 -30.41 4.22
#